data_2ba364c6c68c889efceb57955d1bd9b1
#
_entry.id   2ba364c6c68c889efceb57955d1bd9b1
#
_cell.length_a   1.000
_cell.length_b   1.000
_cell.length_c   1.000
_cell.angle_alpha   90.00
_cell.angle_beta   90.00
_cell.angle_gamma   90.00
#
_symmetry.space_group_name_H-M   'P 1'
#
loop_
_entity.id
_entity.type
_entity.pdbx_description
1 polymer ?
#
loop_
_entity_poly.entity_id
_entity_poly.type
_entity_poly.pdbx_seq_one_letter_code
_entity_poly.pdbx_strand_id
1 'polypeptide(L)'
;MKTIQFCGDSFCASTVSTSYTILLSDMLNASMIGRGRAGSAHEHAIRTFDTSADYTVFCWTESQRLFLADEEMDINLTTATKYTEQSGVNTKTKNIAKAAFVYFKYIGHQPMQTAYNKQRQMRDLYWFDHEVLSKSNSKIIHYFNRRVTYQFKNGYQMPNTIHNDFNVPPVEHNPHYYNHLSEKDNKILADNLYNKFTDPLLFS
;
A
#
# COMPACT_ATOMS: atom_id res chain seq x y z
N MET A 1 9.57 -22.06 -9.62
CA MET A 1 8.39 -21.26 -10.02
C MET A 1 8.62 -19.86 -9.47
N LYS A 2 8.46 -18.82 -10.29
CA LYS A 2 8.65 -17.44 -9.83
C LYS A 2 7.57 -17.03 -8.84
N THR A 3 7.90 -16.08 -7.97
CA THR A 3 7.03 -15.57 -6.92
C THR A 3 6.84 -14.07 -7.04
N ILE A 4 5.65 -13.58 -6.67
CA ILE A 4 5.34 -12.16 -6.61
C ILE A 4 4.65 -11.81 -5.30
N GLN A 5 4.99 -10.65 -4.75
CA GLN A 5 4.30 -10.08 -3.59
C GLN A 5 3.83 -8.65 -3.86
N PHE A 6 2.76 -8.29 -3.18
CA PHE A 6 2.19 -6.95 -3.20
C PHE A 6 2.20 -6.41 -1.77
N CYS A 7 2.94 -5.35 -1.52
CA CYS A 7 3.09 -4.77 -0.19
C CYS A 7 2.45 -3.38 -0.16
N GLY A 8 1.48 -3.16 0.71
CA GLY A 8 0.82 -1.87 0.79
C GLY A 8 -0.61 -1.92 1.29
N ASP A 9 -1.43 -1.00 0.81
CA ASP A 9 -2.79 -0.78 1.29
C ASP A 9 -3.88 -1.44 0.41
N SER A 10 -5.08 -0.86 0.42
CA SER A 10 -6.24 -1.37 -0.32
C SER A 10 -6.04 -1.44 -1.83
N PHE A 11 -5.13 -0.66 -2.39
CA PHE A 11 -4.84 -0.72 -3.82
C PHE A 11 -4.21 -2.05 -4.26
N CYS A 12 -3.59 -2.79 -3.36
CA CYS A 12 -2.99 -4.09 -3.65
C CYS A 12 -3.51 -5.23 -2.74
N ALA A 13 -4.71 -5.08 -2.18
CA ALA A 13 -5.31 -6.04 -1.26
C ALA A 13 -6.31 -7.01 -1.93
N SER A 14 -6.77 -6.73 -3.15
CA SER A 14 -7.83 -7.52 -3.79
C SER A 14 -7.36 -8.88 -4.30
N THR A 15 -8.28 -9.85 -4.23
CA THR A 15 -8.12 -11.20 -4.78
C THR A 15 -9.14 -11.50 -5.87
N VAL A 16 -9.86 -10.49 -6.34
CA VAL A 16 -10.81 -10.65 -7.44
C VAL A 16 -10.04 -10.89 -8.73
N SER A 17 -10.50 -11.84 -9.54
CA SER A 17 -9.80 -12.28 -10.77
C SER A 17 -9.48 -11.16 -11.76
N THR A 18 -10.25 -10.08 -11.75
CA THR A 18 -10.03 -8.90 -12.60
C THR A 18 -9.17 -7.83 -11.95
N SER A 19 -8.67 -8.04 -10.72
CA SER A 19 -7.75 -7.11 -10.09
C SER A 19 -6.35 -7.19 -10.71
N TYR A 20 -5.66 -6.07 -10.78
CA TYR A 20 -4.31 -6.03 -11.37
C TYR A 20 -3.33 -6.96 -10.65
N THR A 21 -3.53 -7.24 -9.37
CA THR A 21 -2.67 -8.15 -8.60
C THR A 21 -2.74 -9.57 -9.15
N ILE A 22 -3.93 -10.06 -9.46
CA ILE A 22 -4.13 -11.37 -10.10
C ILE A 22 -3.66 -11.34 -11.55
N LEU A 23 -4.11 -10.37 -12.34
CA LEU A 23 -3.73 -10.24 -13.74
C LEU A 23 -2.21 -10.19 -13.93
N LEU A 24 -1.51 -9.38 -13.13
CA LEU A 24 -0.05 -9.28 -13.20
C LEU A 24 0.64 -10.58 -12.78
N SER A 25 0.14 -11.27 -11.75
CA SER A 25 0.68 -12.57 -11.34
C SER A 25 0.58 -13.60 -12.47
N ASP A 26 -0.57 -13.66 -13.13
CA ASP A 26 -0.80 -14.56 -14.28
C ASP A 26 0.11 -14.20 -15.47
N MET A 27 0.22 -12.91 -15.82
CA MET A 27 1.09 -12.45 -16.92
C MET A 27 2.57 -12.78 -16.69
N LEU A 28 3.04 -12.68 -15.43
CA LEU A 28 4.42 -13.02 -15.05
C LEU A 28 4.63 -14.53 -14.84
N ASN A 29 3.57 -15.35 -14.91
CA ASN A 29 3.58 -16.75 -14.51
C ASN A 29 4.22 -16.95 -13.13
N ALA A 30 3.79 -16.14 -12.16
CA ALA A 30 4.32 -16.10 -10.82
C ALA A 30 3.25 -16.42 -9.76
N SER A 31 3.63 -17.19 -8.74
CA SER A 31 2.78 -17.45 -7.58
C SER A 31 2.76 -16.26 -6.65
N MET A 32 1.58 -15.81 -6.27
CA MET A 32 1.42 -14.75 -5.28
C MET A 32 1.71 -15.28 -3.88
N ILE A 33 2.72 -14.70 -3.20
CA ILE A 33 3.12 -15.07 -1.83
C ILE A 33 2.73 -14.02 -0.79
N GLY A 34 2.34 -12.82 -1.20
CA GLY A 34 1.92 -11.74 -0.31
C GLY A 34 1.03 -10.73 -1.01
N ARG A 35 0.16 -10.09 -0.23
CA ARG A 35 -0.73 -9.02 -0.71
C ARG A 35 -0.88 -7.93 0.32
N GLY A 36 -1.26 -6.73 -0.14
CA GLY A 36 -1.56 -5.60 0.74
C GLY A 36 -2.77 -5.84 1.63
N ARG A 37 -2.97 -4.91 2.55
CA ARG A 37 -4.11 -4.92 3.48
C ARG A 37 -4.84 -3.58 3.42
N ALA A 38 -6.16 -3.62 3.23
CA ALA A 38 -6.99 -2.43 3.18
C ALA A 38 -6.83 -1.57 4.44
N GLY A 39 -6.59 -0.27 4.24
CA GLY A 39 -6.41 0.68 5.32
C GLY A 39 -5.01 0.71 5.94
N SER A 40 -4.07 -0.14 5.51
CA SER A 40 -2.76 -0.27 6.12
C SER A 40 -1.90 1.00 6.00
N ALA A 41 -1.01 1.18 6.97
CA ALA A 41 0.03 2.19 6.97
C ALA A 41 1.29 1.68 6.23
N HIS A 42 2.27 2.56 6.00
CA HIS A 42 3.51 2.18 5.32
C HIS A 42 4.34 1.14 6.10
N GLU A 43 4.24 1.15 7.43
CA GLU A 43 4.89 0.17 8.31
C GLU A 43 4.44 -1.26 8.01
N HIS A 44 3.17 -1.45 7.64
CA HIS A 44 2.68 -2.78 7.23
C HIS A 44 3.40 -3.27 5.98
N ALA A 45 3.55 -2.41 4.96
CA ALA A 45 4.26 -2.77 3.74
C ALA A 45 5.72 -3.17 4.02
N ILE A 46 6.40 -2.42 4.91
CA ILE A 46 7.78 -2.72 5.33
C ILE A 46 7.85 -4.09 6.04
N ARG A 47 6.95 -4.36 6.96
CA ARG A 47 6.97 -5.59 7.78
C ARG A 47 6.59 -6.86 7.02
N THR A 48 5.77 -6.73 5.98
CA THR A 48 5.31 -7.87 5.18
C THR A 48 6.20 -8.17 3.97
N PHE A 49 7.22 -7.35 3.74
CA PHE A 49 8.16 -7.57 2.66
C PHE A 49 8.99 -8.84 2.86
N ASP A 50 8.93 -9.73 1.89
CA ASP A 50 9.73 -10.94 1.83
C ASP A 50 10.87 -10.75 0.80
N THR A 51 12.11 -10.80 1.26
CA THR A 51 13.31 -10.63 0.42
C THR A 51 13.51 -11.78 -0.57
N SER A 52 12.81 -12.90 -0.41
CA SER A 52 12.90 -14.08 -1.27
C SER A 52 12.00 -13.99 -2.51
N ALA A 53 11.10 -13.00 -2.59
CA ALA A 53 10.23 -12.82 -3.75
C ALA A 53 11.02 -12.44 -5.00
N ASP A 54 10.68 -13.03 -6.16
CA ASP A 54 11.29 -12.64 -7.44
C ASP A 54 10.81 -11.24 -7.88
N TYR A 55 9.54 -10.92 -7.59
CA TYR A 55 8.91 -9.65 -7.95
C TYR A 55 8.21 -9.04 -6.75
N THR A 56 8.32 -7.72 -6.61
CA THR A 56 7.63 -6.96 -5.55
C THR A 56 7.01 -5.68 -6.10
N VAL A 57 5.73 -5.47 -5.81
CA VAL A 57 5.06 -4.19 -6.05
C VAL A 57 4.71 -3.56 -4.71
N PHE A 58 5.26 -2.38 -4.45
CA PHE A 58 4.88 -1.56 -3.31
C PHE A 58 3.82 -0.54 -3.71
N CYS A 59 2.69 -0.53 -3.00
CA CYS A 59 1.69 0.53 -3.07
C CYS A 59 1.77 1.38 -1.80
N TRP A 60 2.56 2.44 -1.86
CA TRP A 60 2.84 3.31 -0.72
C TRP A 60 1.66 4.21 -0.40
N THR A 61 1.27 4.22 0.86
CA THR A 61 0.16 5.01 1.37
C THR A 61 0.63 6.32 2.02
N GLU A 62 -0.34 7.14 2.42
CA GLU A 62 -0.07 8.42 3.08
C GLU A 62 0.44 8.23 4.52
N SER A 63 1.22 9.21 4.99
CA SER A 63 1.85 9.22 6.33
C SER A 63 0.88 9.39 7.51
N GLN A 64 -0.39 9.69 7.25
CA GLN A 64 -1.39 9.99 8.29
C GLN A 64 -2.07 8.76 8.89
N ARG A 65 -1.68 7.56 8.49
CA ARG A 65 -2.20 6.31 9.08
C ARG A 65 -1.35 5.93 10.29
N LEU A 66 -2.02 5.40 11.32
CA LEU A 66 -1.36 4.86 12.50
C LEU A 66 -1.27 3.34 12.38
N PHE A 67 -0.09 2.82 12.66
CA PHE A 67 0.13 1.40 12.84
C PHE A 67 0.27 1.09 14.33
N LEU A 68 -0.55 0.17 14.83
CA LEU A 68 -0.53 -0.31 16.21
C LEU A 68 0.10 -1.70 16.22
N ALA A 69 1.39 -1.77 16.53
CA ALA A 69 2.21 -2.97 16.40
C ALA A 69 1.68 -4.16 17.21
N ASP A 70 1.31 -3.91 18.47
CA ASP A 70 0.81 -4.95 19.38
C ASP A 70 -0.55 -5.54 18.96
N GLU A 71 -1.31 -4.79 18.21
CA GLU A 71 -2.64 -5.21 17.71
C GLU A 71 -2.59 -5.66 16.25
N GLU A 72 -1.45 -5.54 15.60
CA GLU A 72 -1.29 -5.71 14.15
C GLU A 72 -2.37 -4.95 13.35
N MET A 73 -2.75 -3.78 13.86
CA MET A 73 -3.86 -2.98 13.34
C MET A 73 -3.36 -1.68 12.75
N ASP A 74 -3.84 -1.36 11.57
CA ASP A 74 -3.73 -0.04 10.98
C ASP A 74 -5.04 0.72 11.16
N ILE A 75 -4.94 1.99 11.51
CA ILE A 75 -6.12 2.82 11.71
C ILE A 75 -5.92 4.21 11.12
N ASN A 76 -6.93 4.69 10.41
CA ASN A 76 -7.08 6.06 9.96
C ASN A 76 -8.41 6.62 10.46
N LEU A 77 -8.70 7.88 10.16
CA LEU A 77 -9.96 8.52 10.61
C LEU A 77 -11.20 7.74 10.16
N THR A 78 -11.23 7.29 8.90
CA THR A 78 -12.37 6.54 8.34
C THR A 78 -12.58 5.21 9.05
N THR A 79 -11.51 4.42 9.25
CA THR A 79 -11.60 3.13 9.96
C THR A 79 -11.92 3.33 11.44
N ALA A 80 -11.39 4.37 12.07
CA ALA A 80 -11.72 4.72 13.46
C ALA A 80 -13.21 5.03 13.61
N THR A 81 -13.80 5.85 12.72
CA THR A 81 -15.23 6.14 12.71
C THR A 81 -16.05 4.86 12.54
N LYS A 82 -15.72 4.07 11.51
CA LYS A 82 -16.42 2.82 11.21
C LYS A 82 -16.45 1.86 12.42
N TYR A 83 -15.29 1.59 13.03
CA TYR A 83 -15.22 0.66 14.16
C TYR A 83 -15.90 1.20 15.43
N THR A 84 -16.01 2.52 15.58
CA THR A 84 -16.75 3.12 16.69
C THR A 84 -18.26 2.88 16.57
N GLU A 85 -18.79 2.89 15.35
CA GLU A 85 -20.23 2.80 15.06
C GLU A 85 -20.68 1.35 14.77
N GLN A 86 -19.80 0.49 14.29
CA GLN A 86 -20.16 -0.84 13.83
C GLN A 86 -20.60 -1.77 14.98
N SER A 87 -21.72 -2.46 14.81
CA SER A 87 -22.16 -3.55 15.69
C SER A 87 -21.25 -4.78 15.53
N GLY A 88 -21.08 -5.55 16.61
CA GLY A 88 -20.29 -6.80 16.59
C GLY A 88 -18.77 -6.62 16.71
N VAL A 89 -18.25 -5.41 16.69
CA VAL A 89 -16.84 -5.14 17.00
C VAL A 89 -16.59 -5.35 18.49
N ASN A 90 -15.52 -6.08 18.84
CA ASN A 90 -15.18 -6.32 20.25
C ASN A 90 -14.84 -5.02 21.00
N THR A 91 -14.99 -5.03 22.32
CA THR A 91 -14.82 -3.85 23.18
C THR A 91 -13.41 -3.25 23.08
N LYS A 92 -12.36 -4.07 23.00
CA LYS A 92 -10.98 -3.61 22.86
C LYS A 92 -10.79 -2.81 21.58
N THR A 93 -11.19 -3.35 20.46
CA THR A 93 -11.12 -2.67 19.14
C THR A 93 -11.94 -1.38 19.14
N LYS A 94 -13.14 -1.37 19.74
CA LYS A 94 -13.95 -0.15 19.88
C LYS A 94 -13.26 0.94 20.72
N ASN A 95 -12.59 0.56 21.81
CA ASN A 95 -11.86 1.53 22.63
C ASN A 95 -10.66 2.12 21.89
N ILE A 96 -9.92 1.29 21.18
CA ILE A 96 -8.82 1.74 20.30
C ILE A 96 -9.34 2.69 19.22
N ALA A 97 -10.45 2.33 18.57
CA ALA A 97 -11.07 3.17 17.55
C ALA A 97 -11.53 4.53 18.08
N LYS A 98 -12.13 4.57 19.29
CA LYS A 98 -12.49 5.82 19.96
C LYS A 98 -11.29 6.70 20.25
N ALA A 99 -10.20 6.13 20.79
CA ALA A 99 -8.97 6.85 21.04
C ALA A 99 -8.34 7.41 19.75
N ALA A 100 -8.28 6.58 18.69
CA ALA A 100 -7.78 7.00 17.40
C ALA A 100 -8.67 8.07 16.75
N PHE A 101 -10.00 7.97 16.88
CA PHE A 101 -10.92 9.01 16.38
C PHE A 101 -10.65 10.35 17.05
N VAL A 102 -10.51 10.36 18.39
CA VAL A 102 -10.17 11.58 19.16
C VAL A 102 -8.82 12.14 18.71
N TYR A 103 -7.78 11.26 18.56
CA TYR A 103 -6.49 11.68 18.06
C TYR A 103 -6.59 12.35 16.69
N PHE A 104 -7.23 11.70 15.71
CA PHE A 104 -7.34 12.26 14.35
C PHE A 104 -8.15 13.57 14.34
N LYS A 105 -9.23 13.65 15.14
CA LYS A 105 -10.08 14.83 15.18
C LYS A 105 -9.36 16.07 15.73
N TYR A 106 -8.53 15.90 16.74
CA TYR A 106 -7.96 17.04 17.48
C TYR A 106 -6.46 17.23 17.28
N ILE A 107 -5.72 16.21 16.91
CA ILE A 107 -4.26 16.23 16.85
C ILE A 107 -3.75 15.82 15.46
N GLY A 108 -4.20 14.70 14.92
CA GLY A 108 -3.61 14.04 13.75
C GLY A 108 -3.56 14.88 12.48
N HIS A 109 -4.48 15.82 12.33
CA HIS A 109 -4.54 16.75 11.18
C HIS A 109 -3.92 18.12 11.45
N GLN A 110 -3.40 18.37 12.65
CA GLN A 110 -2.69 19.62 12.92
C GLN A 110 -1.42 19.73 12.05
N PRO A 111 -1.05 20.93 11.57
CA PRO A 111 0.08 21.10 10.65
C PRO A 111 1.40 20.51 11.16
N MET A 112 1.71 20.73 12.44
CA MET A 112 2.94 20.19 13.05
C MET A 112 2.92 18.66 13.13
N GLN A 113 1.80 18.05 13.49
CA GLN A 113 1.67 16.60 13.55
C GLN A 113 1.72 15.97 12.15
N THR A 114 1.12 16.62 11.16
CA THR A 114 1.21 16.19 9.76
C THR A 114 2.65 16.24 9.26
N ALA A 115 3.40 17.28 9.57
CA ALA A 115 4.82 17.41 9.25
C ALA A 115 5.65 16.32 9.93
N TYR A 116 5.42 16.06 11.22
CA TYR A 116 6.08 15.00 11.98
C TYR A 116 5.81 13.61 11.38
N ASN A 117 4.55 13.30 11.08
CA ASN A 117 4.17 12.01 10.47
C ASN A 117 4.86 11.82 9.12
N LYS A 118 4.95 12.88 8.30
CA LYS A 118 5.68 12.83 7.02
C LYS A 118 7.18 12.58 7.24
N GLN A 119 7.81 13.25 8.18
CA GLN A 119 9.24 13.04 8.50
C GLN A 119 9.47 11.61 9.00
N ARG A 120 8.60 11.08 9.86
CA ARG A 120 8.64 9.69 10.32
C ARG A 120 8.60 8.74 9.13
N GLN A 121 7.62 8.88 8.25
CA GLN A 121 7.52 8.05 7.04
C GLN A 121 8.78 8.14 6.18
N MET A 122 9.30 9.34 5.93
CA MET A 122 10.52 9.51 5.13
C MET A 122 11.72 8.80 5.75
N ARG A 123 11.89 8.89 7.09
CA ARG A 123 12.97 8.20 7.82
C ARG A 123 12.83 6.68 7.72
N ASP A 124 11.61 6.16 7.88
CA ASP A 124 11.34 4.73 7.83
C ASP A 124 11.57 4.17 6.41
N LEU A 125 11.14 4.91 5.36
CA LEU A 125 11.41 4.55 3.97
C LEU A 125 12.89 4.65 3.62
N TYR A 126 13.61 5.66 4.12
CA TYR A 126 15.06 5.80 3.94
C TYR A 126 15.81 4.59 4.53
N TRP A 127 15.51 4.24 5.78
CA TRP A 127 16.11 3.06 6.42
C TRP A 127 15.79 1.78 5.64
N PHE A 128 14.54 1.60 5.26
CA PHE A 128 14.10 0.41 4.54
C PHE A 128 14.78 0.27 3.17
N ASP A 129 14.89 1.37 2.43
CA ASP A 129 15.57 1.40 1.13
C ASP A 129 17.05 1.04 1.27
N HIS A 130 17.75 1.66 2.23
CA HIS A 130 19.20 1.49 2.37
C HIS A 130 19.60 0.20 3.09
N GLU A 131 18.85 -0.27 4.06
CA GLU A 131 19.24 -1.40 4.90
C GLU A 131 18.55 -2.72 4.52
N VAL A 132 17.42 -2.66 3.83
CA VAL A 132 16.64 -3.86 3.48
C VAL A 132 16.62 -4.07 1.98
N LEU A 133 16.11 -3.09 1.21
CA LEU A 133 15.97 -3.25 -0.25
C LEU A 133 17.30 -3.39 -0.96
N SER A 134 18.35 -2.70 -0.50
CA SER A 134 19.71 -2.81 -1.05
C SER A 134 20.30 -4.23 -1.00
N LYS A 135 19.72 -5.10 -0.18
CA LYS A 135 20.16 -6.49 0.00
C LYS A 135 19.21 -7.49 -0.67
N SER A 136 18.15 -7.02 -1.29
CA SER A 136 17.16 -7.84 -1.97
C SER A 136 17.53 -8.08 -3.44
N ASN A 137 17.32 -9.30 -3.92
CA ASN A 137 17.44 -9.64 -5.34
C ASN A 137 16.08 -9.53 -6.06
N SER A 138 15.01 -9.12 -5.39
CA SER A 138 13.69 -8.92 -5.97
C SER A 138 13.73 -7.81 -7.02
N LYS A 139 13.04 -8.00 -8.14
CA LYS A 139 12.69 -6.88 -9.02
C LYS A 139 11.59 -6.08 -8.35
N ILE A 140 11.85 -4.82 -8.02
CA ILE A 140 10.98 -4.00 -7.17
C ILE A 140 10.41 -2.83 -7.95
N ILE A 141 9.09 -2.65 -7.87
CA ILE A 141 8.40 -1.44 -8.36
C ILE A 141 7.74 -0.73 -7.19
N HIS A 142 8.00 0.58 -7.08
CA HIS A 142 7.38 1.47 -6.11
C HIS A 142 6.31 2.32 -6.79
N TYR A 143 5.09 2.30 -6.24
CA TYR A 143 4.00 3.11 -6.69
C TYR A 143 3.33 3.80 -5.51
N PHE A 144 3.30 5.12 -5.51
CA PHE A 144 2.59 5.89 -4.48
C PHE A 144 1.12 6.05 -4.84
N ASN A 145 0.24 6.00 -3.85
CA ASN A 145 -1.19 6.17 -4.13
C ASN A 145 -1.57 7.63 -4.46
N ARG A 146 -1.14 8.63 -3.68
CA ARG A 146 -1.51 10.05 -3.88
C ARG A 146 -0.36 11.01 -4.00
N ARG A 147 0.70 10.84 -3.23
CA ARG A 147 1.85 11.76 -3.20
C ARG A 147 3.14 10.97 -3.12
N VAL A 148 4.08 11.33 -3.96
CA VAL A 148 5.46 10.86 -3.83
C VAL A 148 6.07 11.53 -2.60
N THR A 149 6.40 10.74 -1.60
CA THR A 149 6.99 11.22 -0.33
C THR A 149 8.46 10.89 -0.20
N TYR A 150 8.97 9.96 -1.00
CA TYR A 150 10.35 9.50 -0.97
C TYR A 150 10.81 9.11 -2.37
N GLN A 151 12.10 9.28 -2.67
CA GLN A 151 12.73 8.82 -3.91
C GLN A 151 13.59 7.61 -3.60
N PHE A 152 13.16 6.42 -4.05
CA PHE A 152 13.89 5.17 -3.81
C PHE A 152 15.14 5.08 -4.69
N LYS A 153 16.20 4.49 -4.11
CA LYS A 153 17.43 4.13 -4.84
C LYS A 153 17.37 2.71 -5.36
N ASN A 154 16.65 1.83 -4.65
CA ASN A 154 16.56 0.42 -4.99
C ASN A 154 15.18 0.11 -5.57
N GLY A 155 15.16 -0.41 -6.79
CA GLY A 155 13.93 -0.66 -7.55
C GLY A 155 13.55 0.47 -8.50
N TYR A 156 12.51 0.25 -9.27
CA TYR A 156 11.95 1.23 -10.20
C TYR A 156 10.78 1.98 -9.55
N GLN A 157 10.84 3.28 -9.54
CA GLN A 157 9.75 4.11 -9.04
C GLN A 157 8.89 4.63 -10.19
N MET A 158 7.58 4.38 -10.11
CA MET A 158 6.62 4.93 -11.05
C MET A 158 6.66 6.47 -11.01
N PRO A 159 6.67 7.16 -12.16
CA PRO A 159 6.84 8.61 -12.23
C PRO A 159 5.67 9.39 -11.63
N ASN A 160 4.48 8.82 -11.72
CA ASN A 160 3.25 9.40 -11.20
C ASN A 160 2.73 8.63 -9.99
N THR A 161 1.61 9.09 -9.44
CA THR A 161 0.85 8.38 -8.40
C THR A 161 -0.36 7.68 -9.00
N ILE A 162 -0.91 6.69 -8.30
CA ILE A 162 -2.10 5.95 -8.77
C ILE A 162 -3.27 6.92 -9.02
N HIS A 163 -3.47 7.91 -8.13
CA HIS A 163 -4.52 8.91 -8.30
C HIS A 163 -4.29 9.91 -9.46
N ASN A 164 -3.07 10.04 -9.96
CA ASN A 164 -2.78 10.85 -11.14
C ASN A 164 -2.97 10.05 -12.44
N ASP A 165 -2.65 8.76 -12.41
CA ASP A 165 -2.74 7.90 -13.60
C ASP A 165 -4.16 7.37 -13.83
N PHE A 166 -4.97 7.27 -12.76
CA PHE A 166 -6.31 6.72 -12.80
C PHE A 166 -7.33 7.64 -12.11
N ASN A 167 -8.54 7.67 -12.64
CA ASN A 167 -9.65 8.37 -11.99
C ASN A 167 -10.18 7.51 -10.82
N VAL A 168 -9.54 7.62 -9.67
CA VAL A 168 -9.93 6.91 -8.46
C VAL A 168 -11.13 7.61 -7.83
N PRO A 169 -12.33 7.01 -7.84
CA PRO A 169 -13.50 7.63 -7.25
C PRO A 169 -13.35 7.78 -5.73
N PRO A 170 -14.09 8.72 -5.11
CA PRO A 170 -14.25 8.73 -3.67
C PRO A 170 -14.71 7.35 -3.19
N VAL A 171 -14.30 6.97 -1.96
CA VAL A 171 -14.57 5.65 -1.37
C VAL A 171 -16.06 5.53 -1.02
N GLU A 172 -16.92 5.49 -2.02
CA GLU A 172 -18.26 4.98 -1.91
C GLU A 172 -18.22 3.55 -2.46
N HIS A 173 -18.85 2.63 -1.74
CA HIS A 173 -18.86 1.20 -2.05
C HIS A 173 -19.52 0.94 -3.42
N ASN A 174 -18.77 1.18 -4.48
CA ASN A 174 -19.20 0.77 -5.80
C ASN A 174 -18.70 -0.67 -6.02
N PRO A 175 -19.59 -1.67 -6.15
CA PRO A 175 -19.22 -3.07 -6.35
C PRO A 175 -18.45 -3.32 -7.65
N HIS A 176 -18.38 -2.34 -8.57
CA HIS A 176 -17.63 -2.43 -9.81
C HIS A 176 -16.17 -1.94 -9.71
N TYR A 177 -15.73 -1.49 -8.51
CA TYR A 177 -14.36 -1.06 -8.30
C TYR A 177 -13.62 -2.02 -7.35
N TYR A 178 -12.61 -2.67 -7.86
CA TYR A 178 -11.70 -3.51 -7.09
C TYR A 178 -10.41 -2.73 -6.83
N ASN A 179 -9.92 -2.71 -5.60
CA ASN A 179 -8.74 -1.91 -5.22
C ASN A 179 -8.91 -0.40 -5.57
N HIS A 180 -10.14 0.13 -5.51
CA HIS A 180 -10.49 1.49 -5.94
C HIS A 180 -10.31 1.77 -7.45
N LEU A 181 -10.02 0.76 -8.25
CA LEU A 181 -9.85 0.87 -9.70
C LEU A 181 -10.98 0.14 -10.44
N SER A 182 -11.39 0.69 -11.58
CA SER A 182 -12.29 -0.01 -12.48
C SER A 182 -11.62 -1.28 -13.05
N GLU A 183 -12.38 -2.20 -13.60
CA GLU A 183 -11.81 -3.38 -14.26
C GLU A 183 -10.87 -2.99 -15.41
N LYS A 184 -11.25 -1.97 -16.19
CA LYS A 184 -10.41 -1.41 -17.25
C LYS A 184 -9.09 -0.86 -16.70
N ASP A 185 -9.14 -0.08 -15.60
CA ASP A 185 -7.95 0.52 -15.00
C ASP A 185 -7.05 -0.53 -14.35
N ASN A 186 -7.64 -1.58 -13.75
CA ASN A 186 -6.88 -2.73 -13.25
C ASN A 186 -6.09 -3.41 -14.37
N LYS A 187 -6.68 -3.59 -15.56
CA LYS A 187 -5.99 -4.17 -16.71
C LYS A 187 -4.86 -3.26 -17.19
N ILE A 188 -5.12 -1.95 -17.35
CA ILE A 188 -4.09 -0.98 -17.75
C ILE A 188 -2.92 -0.98 -16.76
N LEU A 189 -3.21 -1.02 -15.46
CA LEU A 189 -2.17 -1.07 -14.43
C LEU A 189 -1.36 -2.37 -14.51
N ALA A 190 -2.02 -3.52 -14.69
CA ALA A 190 -1.32 -4.80 -14.86
C ALA A 190 -0.39 -4.78 -16.07
N ASP A 191 -0.86 -4.31 -17.24
CA ASP A 191 -0.08 -4.18 -18.47
C ASP A 191 1.13 -3.24 -18.26
N ASN A 192 0.93 -2.09 -17.61
CA ASN A 192 2.01 -1.14 -17.32
C ASN A 192 3.08 -1.75 -16.41
N LEU A 193 2.70 -2.41 -15.33
CA LEU A 193 3.65 -3.04 -14.41
C LEU A 193 4.37 -4.23 -15.06
N TYR A 194 3.66 -5.02 -15.85
CA TYR A 194 4.26 -6.12 -16.62
C TYR A 194 5.35 -5.63 -17.55
N ASN A 195 5.06 -4.58 -18.33
CA ASN A 195 6.03 -3.98 -19.25
C ASN A 195 7.28 -3.48 -18.50
N LYS A 196 7.13 -2.95 -17.27
CA LYS A 196 8.27 -2.54 -16.44
C LYS A 196 9.07 -3.72 -15.94
N PHE A 197 8.43 -4.78 -15.44
CA PHE A 197 9.13 -5.97 -14.96
C PHE A 197 9.86 -6.75 -16.07
N THR A 198 9.38 -6.65 -17.30
CA THR A 198 9.99 -7.33 -18.46
C THR A 198 10.97 -6.46 -19.23
N ASP A 199 11.07 -5.16 -18.90
CA ASP A 199 12.07 -4.27 -19.49
C ASP A 199 13.48 -4.65 -18.99
N PRO A 200 14.39 -5.13 -19.89
CA PRO A 200 15.71 -5.57 -19.47
C PRO A 200 16.61 -4.44 -18.96
N LEU A 201 16.27 -3.18 -19.27
CA LEU A 201 17.08 -2.02 -18.88
C LEU A 201 16.79 -1.53 -17.47
N LEU A 202 15.65 -1.90 -16.88
CA LEU A 202 15.24 -1.38 -15.57
C LEU A 202 15.81 -2.14 -14.37
N PHE A 203 16.24 -3.38 -14.56
CA PHE A 203 16.69 -4.26 -13.48
C PHE A 203 18.01 -4.97 -13.83
N SER A 204 18.83 -4.35 -14.65
CA SER A 204 20.19 -4.81 -15.02
C SER A 204 21.21 -4.40 -13.96
#